data_2de6421dab40d716a38643598e134d40
#
_entry.id   2de6421dab40d716a38643598e134d40
#
_cell.length_a   1.000
_cell.length_b   1.000
_cell.length_c   1.000
_cell.angle_alpha   90.00
_cell.angle_beta   90.00
_cell.angle_gamma   90.00
#
_symmetry.space_group_name_H-M   'P 1'
#
loop_
_entity.id
_entity.type
_entity.pdbx_description
1 polymer ?
#
loop_
_entity_poly.entity_id
_entity_poly.type
_entity_poly.pdbx_seq_one_letter_code
_entity_poly.pdbx_strand_id
1 'polypeptide(L)'
;MVLAGPAVVLADAPTVLGDMSLWEYCVAKGYADVTLTKPQIGPNAAFNNWRCVTAEGDLRPFSMVQVCKWEYNLTAVQAHPIDKNDAYTWLCYSVGH
;
A
#
# COMPACT_ATOMS: atom_id res chain seq x y z
N MET A 1 21.61 31.45 9.78
CA MET A 1 21.27 31.19 9.79
C MET A 1 20.50 30.51 10.12
N VAL A 2 19.98 30.06 10.42
CA VAL A 2 19.27 29.67 10.74
C VAL A 2 18.48 29.03 10.28
N LEU A 3 18.18 28.67 9.79
CA LEU A 3 17.62 27.98 9.19
C LEU A 3 17.47 26.68 9.56
N ALA A 4 17.87 25.99 10.37
CA ALA A 4 17.74 24.61 10.78
C ALA A 4 16.31 24.21 11.14
N GLY A 5 15.52 25.10 11.68
CA GLY A 5 14.16 24.77 12.04
C GLY A 5 13.31 24.27 10.88
N PRO A 6 13.29 24.97 9.77
CA PRO A 6 12.51 24.49 8.63
C PRO A 6 12.94 23.12 8.13
N ALA A 7 14.22 22.86 8.13
CA ALA A 7 14.72 21.59 7.67
C ALA A 7 14.22 20.44 8.55
N VAL A 8 14.11 20.68 9.85
CA VAL A 8 13.64 19.66 10.79
C VAL A 8 12.19 19.28 10.46
N VAL A 9 11.35 20.27 10.18
CA VAL A 9 9.96 20.00 9.85
C VAL A 9 9.86 19.15 8.60
N LEU A 10 10.66 19.45 7.58
CA LEU A 10 10.60 18.69 6.34
C LEU A 10 11.07 17.25 6.52
N ALA A 11 11.99 17.02 7.47
CA ALA A 11 12.51 15.68 7.70
C ALA A 11 11.42 14.72 8.18
N ASP A 12 10.33 15.23 8.74
CA ASP A 12 9.25 14.39 9.22
C ASP A 12 8.18 14.09 8.17
N ALA A 13 8.29 14.68 6.98
CA ALA A 13 7.30 14.46 5.93
C ALA A 13 7.45 13.05 5.35
N PRO A 14 6.34 12.39 5.00
CA PRO A 14 6.42 11.09 4.33
C PRO A 14 7.12 11.20 2.98
N THR A 15 7.84 10.16 2.63
CA THR A 15 8.55 10.09 1.35
C THR A 15 8.01 8.91 0.57
N VAL A 16 7.73 9.10 -0.72
CA VAL A 16 7.25 8.03 -1.57
C VAL A 16 8.33 6.97 -1.71
N LEU A 17 8.00 5.73 -1.40
CA LEU A 17 8.89 4.60 -1.63
C LEU A 17 8.66 3.99 -3.01
N GLY A 18 7.42 3.90 -3.45
CA GLY A 18 7.08 3.37 -4.75
C GLY A 18 5.83 2.53 -4.74
N ASP A 19 5.66 1.75 -5.79
CA ASP A 19 4.52 0.86 -5.99
C ASP A 19 4.59 -0.32 -5.03
N MET A 20 3.48 -1.04 -4.95
CA MET A 20 3.43 -2.30 -4.23
C MET A 20 3.03 -3.42 -5.18
N SER A 21 3.57 -4.61 -4.93
CA SER A 21 3.31 -5.79 -5.75
C SER A 21 2.33 -6.68 -4.99
N LEU A 22 1.04 -6.49 -5.21
CA LEU A 22 0.00 -7.20 -4.46
C LEU A 22 0.01 -8.70 -4.76
N TRP A 23 0.22 -9.06 -6.03
CA TRP A 23 0.26 -10.47 -6.40
C TRP A 23 1.42 -11.18 -5.70
N GLU A 24 2.60 -10.60 -5.76
CA GLU A 24 3.77 -11.20 -5.13
C GLU A 24 3.59 -11.33 -3.63
N TYR A 25 2.98 -10.32 -2.99
CA TYR A 25 2.69 -10.39 -1.57
C TYR A 25 1.75 -11.55 -1.25
N CYS A 26 0.64 -11.67 -1.98
CA CYS A 26 -0.32 -12.74 -1.73
C CYS A 26 0.32 -14.11 -1.92
N VAL A 27 1.10 -14.28 -2.99
CA VAL A 27 1.79 -15.55 -3.25
C VAL A 27 2.80 -15.86 -2.15
N ALA A 28 3.55 -14.85 -1.70
CA ALA A 28 4.53 -15.02 -0.63
C ALA A 28 3.87 -15.43 0.69
N LYS A 29 2.60 -15.07 0.89
CA LYS A 29 1.87 -15.43 2.10
C LYS A 29 1.09 -16.73 1.96
N GLY A 30 1.30 -17.46 0.86
CA GLY A 30 0.70 -18.77 0.67
C GLY A 30 -0.61 -18.78 -0.10
N TYR A 31 -0.99 -17.65 -0.68
CA TYR A 31 -2.20 -17.58 -1.49
C TYR A 31 -1.87 -17.84 -2.96
N ALA A 32 -2.91 -18.09 -3.75
CA ALA A 32 -2.73 -18.43 -5.16
C ALA A 32 -2.80 -17.22 -6.09
N ASP A 33 -3.49 -16.16 -5.68
CA ASP A 33 -3.75 -15.03 -6.58
C ASP A 33 -4.20 -13.82 -5.79
N VAL A 34 -4.46 -12.73 -6.49
CA VAL A 34 -5.03 -11.50 -5.94
C VAL A 34 -6.12 -11.03 -6.89
N THR A 35 -7.18 -10.43 -6.35
CA THR A 35 -8.28 -9.97 -7.18
C THR A 35 -8.97 -8.76 -6.57
N LEU A 36 -9.77 -8.09 -7.38
CA LEU A 36 -10.65 -7.02 -6.93
C LEU A 36 -12.05 -7.58 -6.66
N THR A 37 -12.73 -6.99 -5.68
CA THR A 37 -14.13 -7.34 -5.39
C THR A 37 -15.10 -6.34 -5.99
N LYS A 38 -14.61 -5.17 -6.41
CA LYS A 38 -15.39 -4.10 -7.02
C LYS A 38 -14.67 -3.67 -8.30
N PRO A 39 -15.30 -2.88 -9.17
CA PRO A 39 -14.61 -2.36 -10.36
C PRO A 39 -13.36 -1.57 -9.96
N GLN A 40 -12.38 -1.57 -10.83
CA GLN A 40 -11.13 -0.84 -10.61
C GLN A 40 -11.38 0.64 -10.37
N ILE A 41 -12.31 1.23 -11.11
CA ILE A 41 -12.62 2.66 -11.06
C ILE A 41 -14.05 2.83 -10.60
N GLY A 42 -14.26 3.72 -9.64
CA GLY A 42 -15.56 4.01 -9.09
C GLY A 42 -15.45 4.66 -7.74
N PRO A 43 -16.56 5.06 -7.11
CA PRO A 43 -16.52 5.73 -5.81
C PRO A 43 -15.78 4.89 -4.77
N ASN A 44 -14.68 5.44 -4.23
CA ASN A 44 -13.84 4.77 -3.22
C ASN A 44 -13.34 3.41 -3.66
N ALA A 45 -13.11 3.21 -4.95
CA ALA A 45 -12.69 1.91 -5.49
C ALA A 45 -11.33 1.47 -4.93
N ALA A 46 -10.50 2.41 -4.46
CA ALA A 46 -9.20 2.04 -3.88
C ALA A 46 -9.36 1.32 -2.55
N PHE A 47 -10.46 1.51 -1.83
CA PHE A 47 -10.60 1.01 -0.47
C PHE A 47 -11.45 -0.23 -0.43
N ASN A 48 -11.05 -1.19 0.43
CA ASN A 48 -11.81 -2.41 0.70
C ASN A 48 -12.16 -3.16 -0.60
N ASN A 49 -11.23 -3.24 -1.53
CA ASN A 49 -11.48 -3.81 -2.84
C ASN A 49 -10.56 -5.00 -3.14
N TRP A 50 -9.32 -4.95 -2.69
CA TRP A 50 -8.34 -5.99 -3.00
C TRP A 50 -8.46 -7.17 -2.04
N ARG A 51 -8.30 -8.39 -2.56
CA ARG A 51 -8.30 -9.63 -1.77
C ARG A 51 -7.24 -10.57 -2.30
N CYS A 52 -6.57 -11.28 -1.40
CA CYS A 52 -5.82 -12.46 -1.80
C CYS A 52 -6.81 -13.61 -2.04
N VAL A 53 -6.47 -14.51 -2.94
CA VAL A 53 -7.34 -15.64 -3.32
C VAL A 53 -6.62 -16.92 -2.92
N THR A 54 -7.32 -17.77 -2.15
CA THR A 54 -6.76 -19.07 -1.77
C THR A 54 -6.77 -20.03 -2.96
N ALA A 55 -6.06 -21.15 -2.82
CA ALA A 55 -6.06 -22.16 -3.86
C ALA A 55 -7.46 -22.71 -4.13
N GLU A 56 -8.35 -22.66 -3.11
CA GLU A 56 -9.73 -23.11 -3.23
C GLU A 56 -10.66 -22.02 -3.79
N GLY A 57 -10.14 -20.82 -4.02
CA GLY A 57 -10.96 -19.74 -4.55
C GLY A 57 -11.58 -18.82 -3.51
N ASP A 58 -11.27 -19.02 -2.22
CA ASP A 58 -11.78 -18.13 -1.17
C ASP A 58 -11.05 -16.81 -1.18
N LEU A 59 -11.76 -15.75 -0.80
CA LEU A 59 -11.20 -14.42 -0.74
C LEU A 59 -10.77 -14.08 0.67
N ARG A 60 -9.59 -13.48 0.81
CA ARG A 60 -9.05 -13.10 2.12
C ARG A 60 -8.61 -11.65 2.09
N PRO A 61 -9.07 -10.84 3.03
CA PRO A 61 -8.62 -9.45 3.12
C PRO A 61 -7.17 -9.37 3.56
N PHE A 62 -6.51 -8.28 3.21
CA PHE A 62 -5.17 -8.01 3.69
C PHE A 62 -4.97 -6.51 3.80
N SER A 63 -3.91 -6.11 4.50
CA SER A 63 -3.62 -4.71 4.78
C SER A 63 -2.60 -4.18 3.78
N MET A 64 -2.88 -3.04 3.17
CA MET A 64 -1.93 -2.38 2.27
C MET A 64 -0.67 -1.95 3.02
N VAL A 65 -0.80 -1.56 4.30
CA VAL A 65 0.37 -1.23 5.12
C VAL A 65 1.27 -2.45 5.27
N GLN A 66 0.70 -3.63 5.46
CA GLN A 66 1.49 -4.85 5.58
C GLN A 66 2.21 -5.18 4.27
N VAL A 67 1.58 -4.90 3.13
CA VAL A 67 2.25 -5.08 1.83
C VAL A 67 3.46 -4.16 1.75
N CYS A 68 3.31 -2.91 2.16
CA CYS A 68 4.42 -1.96 2.13
C CYS A 68 5.56 -2.40 3.05
N LYS A 69 5.23 -2.90 4.24
CA LYS A 69 6.26 -3.41 5.16
C LYS A 69 7.03 -4.57 4.54
N TRP A 70 6.31 -5.46 3.88
CA TRP A 70 6.92 -6.62 3.24
C TRP A 70 7.75 -6.21 2.03
N GLU A 71 7.19 -5.35 1.18
CA GLU A 71 7.81 -4.96 -0.08
C GLU A 71 9.14 -4.23 0.15
N TYR A 72 9.16 -3.32 1.11
CA TYR A 72 10.30 -2.43 1.34
C TYR A 72 11.11 -2.79 2.58
N ASN A 73 10.69 -3.81 3.30
CA ASN A 73 11.38 -4.30 4.49
C ASN A 73 11.60 -3.18 5.51
N LEU A 74 10.53 -2.41 5.75
CA LEU A 74 10.53 -1.31 6.70
C LEU A 74 9.34 -1.47 7.64
N THR A 75 9.44 -0.92 8.86
CA THR A 75 8.36 -0.98 9.82
C THR A 75 7.56 0.32 9.88
N ALA A 76 8.20 1.45 9.64
CA ALA A 76 7.55 2.76 9.72
C ALA A 76 7.12 3.19 8.33
N VAL A 77 5.98 2.69 7.88
CA VAL A 77 5.47 2.96 6.54
C VAL A 77 3.99 3.29 6.58
N GLN A 78 3.53 3.94 5.52
CA GLN A 78 2.11 4.20 5.27
C GLN A 78 1.78 3.74 3.85
N ALA A 79 0.50 3.53 3.59
CA ALA A 79 0.00 3.18 2.27
C ALA A 79 -1.17 4.10 1.96
N HIS A 80 -1.13 4.77 0.81
CA HIS A 80 -2.18 5.67 0.37
C HIS A 80 -2.36 5.55 -1.14
N PRO A 81 -3.61 5.62 -1.64
CA PRO A 81 -3.82 5.72 -3.09
C PRO A 81 -3.63 7.17 -3.55
N ILE A 82 -3.11 7.34 -4.76
CA ILE A 82 -3.06 8.66 -5.38
C ILE A 82 -4.48 9.14 -5.67
N ASP A 83 -5.32 8.22 -6.15
CA ASP A 83 -6.72 8.50 -6.46
C ASP A 83 -7.60 7.48 -5.71
N LYS A 84 -8.40 7.97 -4.77
CA LYS A 84 -9.24 7.10 -3.96
C LYS A 84 -10.27 6.34 -4.79
N ASN A 85 -10.54 6.80 -6.00
CA ASN A 85 -11.53 6.18 -6.89
C ASN A 85 -10.91 5.22 -7.89
N ASP A 86 -9.61 4.93 -7.76
CA ASP A 86 -8.92 4.01 -8.66
C ASP A 86 -8.10 3.03 -7.82
N ALA A 87 -8.46 1.75 -7.91
CA ALA A 87 -7.84 0.71 -7.10
C ALA A 87 -6.38 0.43 -7.46
N TYR A 88 -5.89 0.93 -8.58
CA TYR A 88 -4.53 0.67 -9.04
C TYR A 88 -3.54 1.78 -8.69
N THR A 89 -3.93 2.72 -7.85
CA THR A 89 -3.09 3.90 -7.57
C THR A 89 -2.42 3.87 -6.20
N TRP A 90 -2.37 2.74 -5.54
CA TRP A 90 -1.76 2.60 -4.23
C TRP A 90 -0.25 2.78 -4.28
N LEU A 91 0.30 3.54 -3.33
CA LEU A 91 1.73 3.72 -3.18
C LEU A 91 2.11 3.51 -1.72
N CYS A 92 3.38 3.14 -1.53
CA CYS A 92 3.98 3.02 -0.21
C CYS A 92 4.80 4.26 0.10
N TYR A 93 4.77 4.69 1.36
CA TYR A 93 5.49 5.87 1.84
C TYR A 93 6.26 5.49 3.09
N SER A 94 7.47 6.02 3.23
CA SER A 94 8.17 5.95 4.51
C SER A 94 7.65 7.05 5.42
N VAL A 95 7.53 6.75 6.71
CA VAL A 95 7.22 7.77 7.70
C VAL A 95 8.53 8.40 8.12
N GLY A 96 8.54 9.72 8.29
CA GLY A 96 9.75 10.46 8.58
C GLY A 96 10.51 9.91 9.77
N HIS A 97 11.79 9.95 9.69
CA HIS A 97 12.77 9.44 10.67
C HIS A 97 12.41 8.04 11.17
#